data_e55a66602acc5ce0848804a8b2908991
#
_entry.id   e55a66602acc5ce0848804a8b2908991
#
_cell.length_a   1.000
_cell.length_b   1.000
_cell.length_c   1.000
_cell.angle_alpha   90.00
_cell.angle_beta   90.00
_cell.angle_gamma   90.00
#
_symmetry.space_group_name_H-M   'P 1'
#
loop_
_entity.id
_entity.type
_entity.pdbx_description
1 polymer ?
#
loop_
_entity_poly.entity_id
_entity_poly.type
_entity_poly.pdbx_seq_one_letter_code
_entity_poly.pdbx_strand_id
1 'polypeptide(L)'
;MKKNVALVALFVFAVTLGGSLLRAADGTWTGEVVDVACYASHGAKGAGHVECGTKCVKAGLPVGLLVGDTTYVLVGSDHKSMNEQLAEHVGHTITVTGEKFESKGANLITVKEFKMAAAK
;
A
#
# COMPACT_ATOMS: atom_id res chain seq x y z
N MET A 1 19.66 -62.05 -31.03
CA MET A 1 19.32 -61.55 -29.66
C MET A 1 19.11 -60.05 -29.74
N LYS A 2 17.87 -59.62 -29.67
CA LYS A 2 17.50 -58.20 -29.65
C LYS A 2 17.34 -57.80 -28.22
N LYS A 3 18.24 -56.97 -27.71
CA LYS A 3 18.08 -56.35 -26.39
C LYS A 3 17.24 -55.09 -26.57
N ASN A 4 15.99 -55.21 -26.09
CA ASN A 4 15.15 -54.02 -25.99
C ASN A 4 15.57 -53.20 -24.78
N VAL A 5 16.21 -52.12 -25.01
CA VAL A 5 16.47 -51.10 -23.99
C VAL A 5 15.21 -50.25 -23.91
N ALA A 6 14.40 -50.54 -22.90
CA ALA A 6 13.28 -49.68 -22.58
C ALA A 6 13.80 -48.35 -21.97
N LEU A 7 13.68 -47.30 -22.73
CA LEU A 7 13.95 -45.95 -22.25
C LEU A 7 12.80 -45.57 -21.32
N VAL A 8 13.04 -45.68 -20.02
CA VAL A 8 12.12 -45.09 -19.03
C VAL A 8 12.34 -43.61 -19.00
N ALA A 9 11.51 -42.89 -19.73
CA ALA A 9 11.46 -41.43 -19.63
C ALA A 9 10.88 -41.04 -18.26
N LEU A 10 11.74 -40.66 -17.36
CA LEU A 10 11.34 -40.09 -16.06
C LEU A 10 10.79 -38.70 -16.32
N PHE A 11 9.46 -38.59 -16.44
CA PHE A 11 8.76 -37.31 -16.41
C PHE A 11 8.84 -36.77 -14.98
N VAL A 12 9.83 -35.94 -14.73
CA VAL A 12 9.84 -35.09 -13.53
C VAL A 12 8.75 -34.05 -13.68
N PHE A 13 7.59 -34.34 -13.10
CA PHE A 13 6.52 -33.38 -12.96
C PHE A 13 6.98 -32.36 -11.92
N ALA A 14 7.56 -31.26 -12.36
CA ALA A 14 7.83 -30.12 -11.50
C ALA A 14 6.47 -29.52 -11.10
N VAL A 15 5.95 -29.94 -9.96
CA VAL A 15 4.83 -29.28 -9.31
C VAL A 15 5.34 -27.91 -8.87
N THR A 16 5.17 -26.92 -9.72
CA THR A 16 5.30 -25.53 -9.28
C THR A 16 4.14 -25.27 -8.32
N LEU A 17 4.40 -25.40 -7.03
CA LEU A 17 3.52 -24.85 -6.02
C LEU A 17 3.51 -23.32 -6.26
N GLY A 18 2.52 -22.86 -7.02
CA GLY A 18 2.15 -21.45 -7.09
C GLY A 18 1.60 -21.04 -5.74
N GLY A 19 2.46 -20.91 -4.73
CA GLY A 19 2.10 -20.25 -3.50
C GLY A 19 1.72 -18.83 -3.85
N SER A 20 0.50 -18.41 -3.49
CA SER A 20 0.13 -17.00 -3.50
C SER A 20 1.10 -16.30 -2.56
N LEU A 21 2.17 -15.75 -3.12
CA LEU A 21 3.08 -14.90 -2.38
C LEU A 21 2.25 -13.72 -1.87
N LEU A 22 2.14 -13.60 -0.53
CA LEU A 22 1.69 -12.40 0.13
C LEU A 22 2.48 -11.26 -0.51
N ARG A 23 1.77 -10.35 -1.20
CA ARG A 23 2.44 -9.28 -1.92
C ARG A 23 2.81 -8.18 -0.97
N ALA A 24 3.92 -8.38 -0.26
CA ALA A 24 4.68 -7.34 0.37
C ALA A 24 5.72 -6.85 -0.64
N ALA A 25 5.75 -5.56 -0.94
CA ALA A 25 6.70 -4.99 -1.88
C ALA A 25 7.31 -3.72 -1.32
N ASP A 26 8.64 -3.70 -1.21
CA ASP A 26 9.39 -2.47 -0.96
C ASP A 26 9.28 -1.54 -2.17
N GLY A 27 9.12 -0.24 -1.92
CA GLY A 27 9.02 0.73 -2.99
C GLY A 27 8.76 2.15 -2.52
N THR A 28 8.43 2.96 -3.50
CA THR A 28 8.13 4.39 -3.33
C THR A 28 6.85 4.71 -4.08
N TRP A 29 5.91 5.37 -3.40
CA TRP A 29 4.62 5.74 -3.96
C TRP A 29 4.33 7.21 -3.71
N THR A 30 3.76 7.86 -4.70
CA THR A 30 3.36 9.26 -4.62
C THR A 30 1.84 9.35 -4.69
N GLY A 31 1.25 10.10 -3.80
CA GLY A 31 -0.20 10.29 -3.75
C GLY A 31 -0.62 11.39 -2.81
N GLU A 32 -1.93 11.65 -2.77
CA GLU A 32 -2.52 12.61 -1.86
C GLU A 32 -2.76 11.98 -0.49
N VAL A 33 -2.44 12.73 0.56
CA VAL A 33 -2.79 12.34 1.93
C VAL A 33 -4.28 12.60 2.15
N VAL A 34 -5.01 11.57 2.51
CA VAL A 34 -6.46 11.64 2.73
C VAL A 34 -6.84 11.13 4.12
N ASP A 35 -7.95 11.65 4.65
CA ASP A 35 -8.73 10.98 5.66
C ASP A 35 -9.46 9.81 5.00
N VAL A 36 -9.08 8.59 5.36
CA VAL A 36 -9.60 7.38 4.72
C VAL A 36 -11.11 7.24 4.87
N ALA A 37 -11.64 7.62 6.02
CA ALA A 37 -13.08 7.49 6.30
C ALA A 37 -13.91 8.41 5.40
N CYS A 38 -13.55 9.69 5.30
CA CYS A 38 -14.26 10.64 4.46
C CYS A 38 -14.04 10.37 2.98
N TYR A 39 -12.85 9.96 2.58
CA TYR A 39 -12.61 9.57 1.19
C TYR A 39 -13.45 8.36 0.79
N ALA A 40 -13.46 7.30 1.59
CA ALA A 40 -14.22 6.09 1.29
C ALA A 40 -15.73 6.32 1.25
N SER A 41 -16.26 7.18 2.13
CA SER A 41 -17.70 7.42 2.23
C SER A 41 -18.24 8.47 1.27
N HIS A 42 -17.44 9.49 0.93
CA HIS A 42 -17.90 10.66 0.18
C HIS A 42 -16.98 11.07 -0.97
N GLY A 43 -15.85 10.37 -1.18
CA GLY A 43 -14.85 10.79 -2.16
C GLY A 43 -14.12 12.08 -1.79
N ALA A 44 -14.12 12.45 -0.51
CA ALA A 44 -13.58 13.73 -0.04
C ALA A 44 -12.05 13.76 -0.14
N LYS A 45 -11.54 14.72 -0.92
CA LYS A 45 -10.11 14.93 -1.16
C LYS A 45 -9.83 16.35 -1.62
N GLY A 46 -8.53 16.67 -1.79
CA GLY A 46 -8.10 17.95 -2.34
C GLY A 46 -8.21 19.12 -1.38
N ALA A 47 -7.94 20.30 -1.92
CA ALA A 47 -7.87 21.55 -1.13
C ALA A 47 -9.15 21.88 -0.34
N GLY A 48 -10.30 21.52 -0.87
CA GLY A 48 -11.59 21.76 -0.21
C GLY A 48 -11.85 20.91 1.02
N HIS A 49 -11.05 19.86 1.24
CA HIS A 49 -11.22 18.96 2.37
C HIS A 49 -10.09 19.05 3.42
N VAL A 50 -9.11 19.91 3.22
CA VAL A 50 -7.94 20.01 4.11
C VAL A 50 -8.33 20.25 5.56
N GLU A 51 -9.19 21.22 5.84
CA GLU A 51 -9.57 21.56 7.22
C GLU A 51 -10.31 20.43 7.90
N CYS A 52 -11.33 19.87 7.26
CA CYS A 52 -12.11 18.77 7.80
C CYS A 52 -11.27 17.50 7.97
N GLY A 53 -10.52 17.12 6.95
CA GLY A 53 -9.66 15.93 6.98
C GLY A 53 -8.55 16.02 8.02
N THR A 54 -7.93 17.18 8.17
CA THR A 54 -6.95 17.43 9.24
C THR A 54 -7.54 17.21 10.63
N LYS A 55 -8.74 17.75 10.89
CA LYS A 55 -9.44 17.55 12.17
C LYS A 55 -9.77 16.08 12.43
N CYS A 56 -10.24 15.39 11.40
CA CYS A 56 -10.60 13.97 11.52
C CYS A 56 -9.37 13.08 11.79
N VAL A 57 -8.27 13.32 11.10
CA VAL A 57 -7.02 12.59 11.33
C VAL A 57 -6.46 12.88 12.73
N LYS A 58 -6.49 14.14 13.18
CA LYS A 58 -6.11 14.51 14.56
C LYS A 58 -7.01 13.86 15.62
N ALA A 59 -8.27 13.62 15.30
CA ALA A 59 -9.22 12.94 16.18
C ALA A 59 -9.04 11.41 16.20
N GLY A 60 -8.14 10.85 15.38
CA GLY A 60 -7.80 9.43 15.38
C GLY A 60 -8.35 8.63 14.21
N LEU A 61 -9.03 9.27 13.24
CA LEU A 61 -9.43 8.56 12.03
C LEU A 61 -8.22 8.17 11.19
N PRO A 62 -8.26 7.05 10.47
CA PRO A 62 -7.10 6.55 9.75
C PRO A 62 -6.67 7.49 8.63
N VAL A 63 -5.38 7.80 8.59
CA VAL A 63 -4.75 8.55 7.51
C VAL A 63 -4.30 7.59 6.41
N GLY A 64 -4.43 7.98 5.17
CA GLY A 64 -4.05 7.17 4.02
C GLY A 64 -3.39 7.95 2.90
N LEU A 65 -2.83 7.20 1.97
CA LEU A 65 -2.27 7.69 0.72
C LEU A 65 -3.18 7.25 -0.44
N LEU A 66 -3.69 8.21 -1.17
CA LEU A 66 -4.46 7.95 -2.39
C LEU A 66 -3.51 7.91 -3.59
N VAL A 67 -3.29 6.71 -4.11
CA VAL A 67 -2.45 6.47 -5.29
C VAL A 67 -3.35 6.04 -6.44
N GLY A 68 -3.57 6.92 -7.42
CA GLY A 68 -4.60 6.67 -8.44
C GLY A 68 -5.97 6.56 -7.80
N ASP A 69 -6.62 5.42 -7.95
CA ASP A 69 -7.94 5.13 -7.37
C ASP A 69 -7.88 4.23 -6.13
N THR A 70 -6.67 3.91 -5.67
CA THR A 70 -6.48 3.00 -4.53
C THR A 70 -6.00 3.79 -3.32
N THR A 71 -6.64 3.55 -2.19
CA THR A 71 -6.26 4.12 -0.91
C THR A 71 -5.50 3.10 -0.07
N TYR A 72 -4.35 3.50 0.44
CA TYR A 72 -3.53 2.70 1.35
C TYR A 72 -3.51 3.37 2.71
N VAL A 73 -3.89 2.65 3.75
CA VAL A 73 -3.72 3.13 5.13
C VAL A 73 -2.22 3.26 5.41
N LEU A 74 -1.80 4.38 6.01
CA LEU A 74 -0.41 4.64 6.35
C LEU A 74 -0.16 4.37 7.83
N VAL A 75 0.83 3.53 8.11
CA VAL A 75 1.35 3.29 9.46
C VAL A 75 2.87 3.36 9.44
N GLY A 76 3.49 3.68 10.55
CA GLY A 76 4.94 3.64 10.66
C GLY A 76 5.51 2.23 10.48
N SER A 77 6.77 2.12 10.09
CA SER A 77 7.46 0.83 9.99
C SER A 77 7.57 0.10 11.34
N ASP A 78 7.36 0.82 12.45
CA ASP A 78 7.22 0.29 13.80
C ASP A 78 5.77 -0.08 14.17
N HIS A 79 4.85 -0.03 13.20
CA HIS A 79 3.40 -0.26 13.32
C HIS A 79 2.66 0.74 14.23
N LYS A 80 3.24 1.91 14.44
CA LYS A 80 2.55 3.00 15.14
C LYS A 80 1.76 3.90 14.19
N SER A 81 0.77 4.57 14.75
CA SER A 81 0.00 5.59 14.01
C SER A 81 0.92 6.69 13.47
N MET A 82 0.65 7.14 12.26
CA MET A 82 1.28 8.31 11.66
C MET A 82 0.38 9.54 11.65
N ASN A 83 -0.76 9.48 12.33
CA ASN A 83 -1.74 10.56 12.28
C ASN A 83 -1.16 11.91 12.73
N GLU A 84 -0.38 11.92 13.81
CA GLU A 84 0.23 13.15 14.32
C GLU A 84 1.17 13.79 13.30
N GLN A 85 1.97 12.96 12.60
CA GLN A 85 2.93 13.42 11.60
C GLN A 85 2.27 13.84 10.29
N LEU A 86 1.16 13.21 9.92
CA LEU A 86 0.54 13.38 8.61
C LEU A 86 -0.72 14.25 8.61
N ALA A 87 -1.28 14.58 9.76
CA ALA A 87 -2.50 15.40 9.84
C ALA A 87 -2.37 16.73 9.09
N GLU A 88 -1.23 17.42 9.22
CA GLU A 88 -0.98 18.69 8.53
C GLU A 88 -0.69 18.53 7.02
N HIS A 89 -0.58 17.30 6.55
CA HIS A 89 -0.36 17.00 5.15
C HIS A 89 -1.63 16.54 4.41
N VAL A 90 -2.78 16.47 5.08
CA VAL A 90 -4.05 16.14 4.42
C VAL A 90 -4.32 17.12 3.27
N GLY A 91 -4.63 16.57 2.09
CA GLY A 91 -4.80 17.33 0.86
C GLY A 91 -3.49 17.62 0.12
N HIS A 92 -2.35 17.37 0.72
CA HIS A 92 -1.06 17.52 0.05
C HIS A 92 -0.64 16.21 -0.63
N THR A 93 0.14 16.34 -1.69
CA THR A 93 0.78 15.20 -2.35
C THR A 93 2.14 14.95 -1.72
N ILE A 94 2.35 13.74 -1.26
CA ILE A 94 3.62 13.30 -0.68
C ILE A 94 4.16 12.07 -1.40
N THR A 95 5.45 11.83 -1.25
CA THR A 95 6.10 10.61 -1.68
C THR A 95 6.50 9.81 -0.45
N VAL A 96 6.04 8.58 -0.39
CA VAL A 96 6.25 7.64 0.73
C VAL A 96 7.16 6.52 0.27
N THR A 97 8.18 6.22 1.08
CA THR A 97 9.03 5.04 0.91
C THR A 97 8.75 4.05 2.03
N GLY A 98 8.56 2.80 1.69
CA GLY A 98 8.24 1.78 2.67
C GLY A 98 7.91 0.43 2.05
N GLU A 99 7.04 -0.30 2.69
CA GLU A 99 6.59 -1.62 2.24
C GLU A 99 5.07 -1.61 2.07
N LYS A 100 4.62 -2.04 0.90
CA LYS A 100 3.21 -2.05 0.52
C LYS A 100 2.63 -3.46 0.64
N PHE A 101 1.47 -3.56 1.24
CA PHE A 101 0.71 -4.78 1.41
C PHE A 101 -0.66 -4.64 0.75
N GLU A 102 -0.98 -5.60 -0.11
CA GLU A 102 -2.29 -5.75 -0.74
C GLU A 102 -2.75 -7.18 -0.51
N SER A 103 -3.39 -7.45 0.61
CA SER A 103 -3.82 -8.80 0.96
C SER A 103 -5.01 -8.79 1.91
N LYS A 104 -5.77 -9.88 1.92
CA LYS A 104 -6.89 -10.10 2.84
C LYS A 104 -7.93 -8.97 2.84
N GLY A 105 -8.12 -8.31 1.69
CA GLY A 105 -9.04 -7.19 1.54
C GLY A 105 -8.54 -5.86 2.12
N ALA A 106 -7.29 -5.77 2.54
CA ALA A 106 -6.68 -4.57 3.08
C ALA A 106 -5.55 -4.05 2.20
N ASN A 107 -5.45 -2.73 2.10
CA ASN A 107 -4.35 -2.02 1.45
C ASN A 107 -3.62 -1.18 2.51
N LEU A 108 -2.34 -1.42 2.68
CA LEU A 108 -1.52 -0.82 3.72
C LEU A 108 -0.14 -0.47 3.17
N ILE A 109 0.43 0.64 3.62
CA ILE A 109 1.86 0.92 3.47
C ILE A 109 2.45 1.15 4.86
N THR A 110 3.48 0.38 5.21
CA THR A 110 4.32 0.67 6.37
C THR A 110 5.41 1.64 5.93
N VAL A 111 5.43 2.82 6.54
CA VAL A 111 6.23 3.97 6.09
C VAL A 111 7.57 3.98 6.81
N LYS A 112 8.66 3.96 6.04
CA LYS A 112 10.02 4.20 6.53
C LYS A 112 10.33 5.69 6.55
N GLU A 113 9.94 6.39 5.48
CA GLU A 113 10.09 7.84 5.36
C GLU A 113 9.07 8.41 4.40
N PHE A 114 8.78 9.69 4.53
CA PHE A 114 8.01 10.43 3.54
C PHE A 114 8.59 11.83 3.33
N LYS A 115 8.28 12.42 2.19
CA LYS A 115 8.64 13.79 1.84
C LYS A 115 7.55 14.42 0.98
N MET A 116 7.50 15.73 0.95
CA MET A 116 6.63 16.43 0.01
C MET A 116 7.02 16.03 -1.41
N ALA A 117 6.02 15.76 -2.25
CA ALA A 117 6.28 15.51 -3.66
C ALA A 117 6.84 16.75 -4.32
N ALA A 118 7.74 16.55 -5.30
CA ALA A 118 8.26 17.66 -6.07
C ALA A 118 7.12 18.39 -6.79
N ALA A 119 7.10 19.71 -6.72
CA ALA A 119 6.18 20.54 -7.50
C ALA A 119 6.49 20.35 -8.99
N LYS A 120 5.45 20.08 -9.76
CA LYS A 120 5.57 20.06 -11.23
C LYS A 120 5.50 21.48 -11.79
#